data_5be9b45d013f6071803ae8015424ab1d
#
_entry.id   5be9b45d013f6071803ae8015424ab1d
#
_cell.length_a   1.000
_cell.length_b   1.000
_cell.length_c   1.000
_cell.angle_alpha   90.00
_cell.angle_beta   90.00
_cell.angle_gamma   90.00
#
_symmetry.space_group_name_H-M   'P 1'
#
loop_
_entity.id
_entity.type
_entity.pdbx_description
1 polymer ?
#
loop_
_entity_poly.entity_id
_entity_poly.type
_entity_poly.pdbx_seq_one_letter_code
_entity_poly.pdbx_strand_id
1 'polypeptide(L)'
;MQNIGAPHFHPRRLLAAVLILELVSSLAGCASLGLRPGETAQTEAEESAKGLAYYHFLEAQQCLLEDDFAGAIREYEEVLKEDPNSARLELELAALYQRQGDIKKALAHVEKSLKLDPKQQEAYFLLAGLHVGLNQLEEAIQEYEQVLALDPDNREARLFLATLYAQQRRFPKAIQTIQSILRLEPDSVVGHYYLGRFFIETDQIEEAKQELQRTLTLDFNFVPAMFDLAVAFEREKQYNRALVMYHRVLRHQPNNTRAWANIGRVLLIQNHYGDAQRAFARVKSLEKGDPAAGFNIGIINLEQKLPDDAIREFRPLLSNPRYQERARYYIALALEEKGDLKAATREYQLVSRNSEQFIPARLRMAFLLYQQKEKDRARQVMDEMQKLAPNREEVYLTSSYFYEEENLWDQAINVLKEGMGKVENPEEIYFRLAVIYEKKQDRDESIAYIKKVLELEPDNPDAQNFLGYTYAEQGINLDEAERLIRAALKAKPNSGFIIDSLGWVYFKKGQYEKAVVELERAYHLMPQDGTVAEHLADTYLRLKRLPEALRLYRRATELENSNPTELRKKINELEFRLRGHSL
;
A
#
# COMPACT_ATOMS: atom_id res chain seq x y z
N MET A 1 26.09 27.78 -22.00
CA MET A 1 26.59 28.50 -23.19
C MET A 1 25.63 28.31 -24.33
N GLN A 2 25.09 29.42 -24.70
CA GLN A 2 24.56 29.89 -25.98
C GLN A 2 23.29 29.22 -26.55
N ASN A 3 22.22 30.00 -26.34
CA ASN A 3 21.05 30.16 -27.19
C ASN A 3 21.42 30.44 -28.65
N ILE A 4 20.81 29.69 -29.58
CA ILE A 4 20.61 30.18 -30.94
C ILE A 4 19.10 30.11 -31.20
N GLY A 5 18.46 31.29 -31.14
CA GLY A 5 17.06 31.49 -31.48
C GLY A 5 16.86 31.45 -32.99
N ALA A 6 15.86 30.67 -33.43
CA ALA A 6 15.32 30.78 -34.78
C ALA A 6 14.22 31.86 -34.80
N PRO A 7 14.12 32.65 -35.89
CA PRO A 7 13.16 33.75 -35.96
C PRO A 7 11.75 33.22 -36.21
N HIS A 8 10.85 33.52 -35.29
CA HIS A 8 9.40 33.30 -35.48
C HIS A 8 8.86 34.33 -36.50
N PHE A 9 8.62 33.86 -37.71
CA PHE A 9 7.77 34.58 -38.66
C PHE A 9 6.31 34.44 -38.25
N HIS A 10 5.67 35.52 -37.81
CA HIS A 10 4.25 35.59 -37.51
C HIS A 10 3.46 35.92 -38.79
N PRO A 11 2.68 34.99 -39.39
CA PRO A 11 1.85 35.24 -40.56
C PRO A 11 0.62 36.12 -40.27
N ARG A 12 0.38 36.49 -39.00
CA ARG A 12 -0.82 37.27 -38.59
C ARG A 12 -0.72 38.78 -38.79
N ARG A 13 0.47 39.34 -39.04
CA ARG A 13 0.63 40.78 -39.30
C ARG A 13 0.24 41.23 -40.71
N LEU A 14 0.18 40.31 -41.68
CA LEU A 14 -0.25 40.62 -43.05
C LEU A 14 -1.77 40.62 -43.23
N LEU A 15 -2.52 39.87 -42.44
CA LEU A 15 -4.01 39.81 -42.53
C LEU A 15 -4.67 41.10 -42.00
N ALA A 16 -4.12 41.72 -40.95
CA ALA A 16 -4.67 42.96 -40.38
C ALA A 16 -4.51 44.16 -41.35
N ALA A 17 -3.40 44.23 -42.11
CA ALA A 17 -3.15 45.31 -43.04
C ALA A 17 -4.01 45.21 -44.32
N VAL A 18 -4.38 44.00 -44.78
CA VAL A 18 -5.21 43.82 -45.99
C VAL A 18 -6.69 44.10 -45.71
N LEU A 19 -7.18 43.81 -44.49
CA LEU A 19 -8.56 44.09 -44.09
C LEU A 19 -8.84 45.60 -43.90
N ILE A 20 -7.83 46.40 -43.54
CA ILE A 20 -7.99 47.84 -43.40
C ILE A 20 -8.06 48.54 -44.77
N LEU A 21 -7.46 48.00 -45.82
CA LEU A 21 -7.46 48.62 -47.15
C LEU A 21 -8.76 48.35 -47.93
N GLU A 22 -9.47 47.30 -47.67
CA GLU A 22 -10.77 47.01 -48.36
C GLU A 22 -11.96 47.79 -47.76
N LEU A 23 -11.86 48.23 -46.48
CA LEU A 23 -12.92 49.01 -45.83
C LEU A 23 -12.94 50.48 -46.21
N VAL A 24 -11.83 51.04 -46.69
CA VAL A 24 -11.76 52.46 -47.11
C VAL A 24 -12.31 52.69 -48.52
N SER A 25 -12.43 51.62 -49.34
CA SER A 25 -12.92 51.75 -50.73
C SER A 25 -14.45 51.61 -50.85
N SER A 26 -15.20 51.21 -49.81
CA SER A 26 -16.63 51.05 -49.85
C SER A 26 -17.44 52.27 -49.34
N LEU A 27 -16.78 53.31 -48.84
CA LEU A 27 -17.43 54.51 -48.31
C LEU A 27 -17.64 55.66 -49.32
N ALA A 28 -17.31 55.46 -50.59
CA ALA A 28 -17.48 56.51 -51.59
C ALA A 28 -18.49 56.14 -52.67
N GLY A 29 -19.72 55.89 -52.31
CA GLY A 29 -20.75 55.67 -53.30
C GLY A 29 -22.09 55.26 -52.73
N CYS A 30 -22.85 56.23 -52.24
CA CYS A 30 -24.34 56.25 -52.30
C CYS A 30 -24.86 57.57 -51.73
N ALA A 31 -24.84 58.58 -52.51
CA ALA A 31 -25.71 59.75 -52.31
C ALA A 31 -26.89 59.62 -53.28
N SER A 32 -28.05 59.47 -52.74
CA SER A 32 -29.40 59.66 -53.28
C SER A 32 -30.33 58.42 -53.19
N LEU A 33 -30.98 58.29 -52.05
CA LEU A 33 -32.33 57.70 -51.96
C LEU A 33 -33.05 58.38 -50.79
N GLY A 34 -34.15 59.06 -51.10
CA GLY A 34 -34.90 59.88 -50.15
C GLY A 34 -35.49 59.06 -49.00
N LEU A 35 -34.92 59.23 -47.83
CA LEU A 35 -35.42 58.68 -46.57
C LEU A 35 -36.08 59.83 -45.76
N ARG A 36 -37.17 59.50 -45.04
CA ARG A 36 -37.89 60.46 -44.18
C ARG A 36 -37.00 60.92 -42.98
N PRO A 37 -37.10 62.17 -42.46
CA PRO A 37 -36.16 62.72 -41.45
C PRO A 37 -36.10 62.00 -40.10
N GLY A 38 -36.96 60.99 -39.83
CA GLY A 38 -36.93 60.18 -38.62
C GLY A 38 -36.16 58.86 -38.79
N GLU A 39 -36.03 58.33 -40.02
CA GLU A 39 -35.35 57.07 -40.32
C GLU A 39 -33.82 57.26 -40.46
N THR A 40 -33.41 58.46 -40.95
CA THR A 40 -31.99 58.79 -41.10
C THR A 40 -31.29 58.99 -39.76
N ALA A 41 -31.93 59.60 -38.74
CA ALA A 41 -31.35 59.80 -37.42
C ALA A 41 -31.19 58.49 -36.65
N GLN A 42 -32.10 57.51 -36.84
CA GLN A 42 -31.98 56.19 -36.24
C GLN A 42 -30.89 55.34 -36.91
N THR A 43 -30.78 55.38 -38.23
CA THR A 43 -29.73 54.67 -38.97
C THR A 43 -28.33 55.27 -38.70
N GLU A 44 -28.17 56.59 -38.61
CA GLU A 44 -26.91 57.25 -38.25
C GLU A 44 -26.51 56.96 -36.80
N ALA A 45 -27.45 56.88 -35.86
CA ALA A 45 -27.20 56.51 -34.47
C ALA A 45 -26.82 55.04 -34.35
N GLU A 46 -27.46 54.13 -35.08
CA GLU A 46 -27.14 52.70 -35.13
C GLU A 46 -25.77 52.43 -35.81
N GLU A 47 -25.42 53.14 -36.85
CA GLU A 47 -24.10 53.06 -37.50
C GLU A 47 -23.01 53.63 -36.61
N SER A 48 -23.27 54.69 -35.86
CA SER A 48 -22.33 55.25 -34.86
C SER A 48 -22.11 54.28 -33.69
N ALA A 49 -23.17 53.65 -33.17
CA ALA A 49 -23.09 52.67 -32.12
C ALA A 49 -22.29 51.41 -32.56
N LYS A 50 -22.56 50.89 -33.74
CA LYS A 50 -21.79 49.78 -34.36
C LYS A 50 -20.31 50.17 -34.58
N GLY A 51 -20.02 51.39 -34.99
CA GLY A 51 -18.67 51.90 -35.13
C GLY A 51 -17.91 51.93 -33.78
N LEU A 52 -18.57 52.37 -32.72
CA LEU A 52 -18.01 52.43 -31.39
C LEU A 52 -17.79 51.01 -30.79
N ALA A 53 -18.76 50.12 -30.96
CA ALA A 53 -18.61 48.70 -30.54
C ALA A 53 -17.42 48.03 -31.27
N TYR A 54 -17.26 48.32 -32.57
CA TYR A 54 -16.15 47.77 -33.32
C TYR A 54 -14.78 48.34 -32.89
N TYR A 55 -14.73 49.61 -32.53
CA TYR A 55 -13.53 50.25 -31.96
C TYR A 55 -13.14 49.57 -30.64
N HIS A 56 -14.06 49.42 -29.67
CA HIS A 56 -13.80 48.76 -28.40
C HIS A 56 -13.40 47.29 -28.57
N PHE A 57 -13.99 46.59 -29.54
CA PHE A 57 -13.60 45.23 -29.86
C PHE A 57 -12.13 45.13 -30.34
N LEU A 58 -11.68 46.08 -31.20
CA LEU A 58 -10.29 46.12 -31.66
C LEU A 58 -9.32 46.48 -30.53
N GLU A 59 -9.67 47.42 -29.66
CA GLU A 59 -8.89 47.76 -28.45
C GLU A 59 -8.78 46.56 -27.52
N ALA A 60 -9.89 45.81 -27.30
CA ALA A 60 -9.85 44.58 -26.51
C ALA A 60 -8.88 43.54 -27.12
N GLN A 61 -8.92 43.37 -28.45
CA GLN A 61 -7.99 42.45 -29.15
C GLN A 61 -6.52 42.93 -29.01
N GLN A 62 -6.27 44.23 -29.04
CA GLN A 62 -4.92 44.79 -28.82
C GLN A 62 -4.47 44.55 -27.38
N CYS A 63 -5.31 44.81 -26.37
CA CYS A 63 -5.02 44.50 -24.98
C CYS A 63 -4.66 43.02 -24.78
N LEU A 64 -5.38 42.07 -25.48
CA LEU A 64 -5.04 40.65 -25.45
C LEU A 64 -3.67 40.32 -26.05
N LEU A 65 -3.25 41.04 -27.09
CA LEU A 65 -1.91 40.89 -27.69
C LEU A 65 -0.78 41.39 -26.76
N GLU A 66 -1.12 42.35 -25.88
CA GLU A 66 -0.22 42.95 -24.90
C GLU A 66 -0.29 42.23 -23.52
N ASP A 67 -1.06 41.15 -23.40
CA ASP A 67 -1.37 40.44 -22.15
C ASP A 67 -2.05 41.32 -21.08
N ASP A 68 -2.66 42.47 -21.46
CA ASP A 68 -3.49 43.30 -20.58
C ASP A 68 -4.93 42.75 -20.51
N PHE A 69 -5.11 41.67 -19.74
CA PHE A 69 -6.43 41.06 -19.56
C PHE A 69 -7.43 42.00 -18.88
N ALA A 70 -6.97 42.91 -18.02
CA ALA A 70 -7.85 43.89 -17.36
C ALA A 70 -8.34 44.97 -18.35
N GLY A 71 -7.48 45.40 -19.27
CA GLY A 71 -7.85 46.25 -20.39
C GLY A 71 -8.85 45.60 -21.30
N ALA A 72 -8.54 44.36 -21.74
CA ALA A 72 -9.44 43.57 -22.60
C ALA A 72 -10.85 43.39 -22.00
N ILE A 73 -10.95 43.13 -20.71
CA ILE A 73 -12.25 43.00 -20.01
C ILE A 73 -13.01 44.32 -20.09
N ARG A 74 -12.39 45.46 -19.77
CA ARG A 74 -13.07 46.76 -19.81
C ARG A 74 -13.60 47.06 -21.22
N GLU A 75 -12.77 46.84 -22.21
CA GLU A 75 -13.14 47.10 -23.60
C GLU A 75 -14.26 46.17 -24.07
N TYR A 76 -14.22 44.87 -23.73
CA TYR A 76 -15.33 43.95 -24.05
C TYR A 76 -16.62 44.29 -23.28
N GLU A 77 -16.55 44.78 -22.04
CA GLU A 77 -17.73 45.28 -21.31
C GLU A 77 -18.36 46.51 -22.02
N GLU A 78 -17.56 47.39 -22.64
CA GLU A 78 -18.10 48.49 -23.45
C GLU A 78 -18.77 47.95 -24.73
N VAL A 79 -18.20 46.95 -25.40
CA VAL A 79 -18.84 46.31 -26.57
C VAL A 79 -20.22 45.74 -26.18
N LEU A 80 -20.33 45.10 -25.00
CA LEU A 80 -21.61 44.49 -24.53
C LEU A 80 -22.68 45.53 -24.18
N LYS A 81 -22.36 46.80 -23.98
CA LYS A 81 -23.38 47.84 -23.82
C LYS A 81 -24.11 48.12 -25.13
N GLU A 82 -23.40 47.99 -26.24
CA GLU A 82 -23.97 48.18 -27.58
C GLU A 82 -24.56 46.90 -28.19
N ASP A 83 -23.97 45.72 -27.87
CA ASP A 83 -24.45 44.41 -28.26
C ASP A 83 -24.63 43.49 -27.03
N PRO A 84 -25.69 43.67 -26.22
CA PRO A 84 -25.90 42.94 -24.99
C PRO A 84 -26.27 41.46 -25.16
N ASN A 85 -26.53 41.03 -26.40
CA ASN A 85 -26.99 39.66 -26.73
C ASN A 85 -25.90 38.85 -27.45
N SER A 86 -24.64 39.26 -27.38
CA SER A 86 -23.57 38.53 -27.99
C SER A 86 -23.12 37.37 -27.10
N ALA A 87 -23.58 36.17 -27.38
CA ALA A 87 -23.19 34.95 -26.66
C ALA A 87 -21.67 34.75 -26.72
N ARG A 88 -21.02 35.11 -27.85
CA ARG A 88 -19.59 34.97 -28.01
C ARG A 88 -18.80 35.89 -27.10
N LEU A 89 -19.20 37.17 -26.97
CA LEU A 89 -18.52 38.13 -26.09
C LEU A 89 -18.65 37.74 -24.63
N GLU A 90 -19.81 37.22 -24.22
CA GLU A 90 -20.02 36.68 -22.89
C GLU A 90 -19.07 35.51 -22.61
N LEU A 91 -18.83 34.63 -23.58
CA LEU A 91 -17.86 33.53 -23.46
C LEU A 91 -16.41 34.06 -23.36
N GLU A 92 -16.02 35.02 -24.18
CA GLU A 92 -14.68 35.63 -24.12
C GLU A 92 -14.43 36.29 -22.75
N LEU A 93 -15.42 37.04 -22.23
CA LEU A 93 -15.34 37.61 -20.89
C LEU A 93 -15.25 36.53 -19.79
N ALA A 94 -16.02 35.44 -19.91
CA ALA A 94 -15.92 34.33 -18.98
C ALA A 94 -14.51 33.74 -18.94
N ALA A 95 -13.88 33.54 -20.12
CA ALA A 95 -12.52 33.04 -20.22
C ALA A 95 -11.48 34.01 -19.63
N LEU A 96 -11.67 35.33 -19.81
CA LEU A 96 -10.80 36.35 -19.23
C LEU A 96 -10.91 36.43 -17.72
N TYR A 97 -12.14 36.40 -17.16
CA TYR A 97 -12.37 36.34 -15.74
C TYR A 97 -11.82 35.07 -15.10
N GLN A 98 -11.89 33.91 -15.78
CA GLN A 98 -11.23 32.69 -15.33
C GLN A 98 -9.70 32.88 -15.22
N ARG A 99 -9.06 33.51 -16.23
CA ARG A 99 -7.63 33.82 -16.20
C ARG A 99 -7.22 34.76 -15.07
N GLN A 100 -8.10 35.72 -14.71
CA GLN A 100 -7.92 36.60 -13.56
C GLN A 100 -8.17 35.93 -12.21
N GLY A 101 -8.77 34.73 -12.21
CA GLY A 101 -9.14 34.02 -10.99
C GLY A 101 -10.49 34.47 -10.39
N ASP A 102 -11.24 35.34 -11.07
CA ASP A 102 -12.60 35.73 -10.65
C ASP A 102 -13.63 34.68 -11.15
N ILE A 103 -13.60 33.53 -10.48
CA ILE A 103 -14.44 32.38 -10.86
C ILE A 103 -15.93 32.72 -10.81
N LYS A 104 -16.34 33.59 -9.89
CA LYS A 104 -17.75 33.98 -9.74
C LYS A 104 -18.26 34.76 -10.97
N LYS A 105 -17.47 35.71 -11.48
CA LYS A 105 -17.83 36.44 -12.70
C LYS A 105 -17.72 35.54 -13.92
N ALA A 106 -16.69 34.70 -13.99
CA ALA A 106 -16.55 33.71 -15.07
C ALA A 106 -17.81 32.83 -15.20
N LEU A 107 -18.33 32.29 -14.09
CA LEU A 107 -19.58 31.54 -14.07
C LEU A 107 -20.78 32.36 -14.58
N ALA A 108 -20.95 33.58 -14.08
CA ALA A 108 -22.07 34.43 -14.47
C ALA A 108 -22.08 34.71 -15.99
N HIS A 109 -20.91 34.99 -16.56
CA HIS A 109 -20.78 35.26 -18.00
C HIS A 109 -20.95 34.00 -18.87
N VAL A 110 -20.40 32.85 -18.48
CA VAL A 110 -20.58 31.61 -19.25
C VAL A 110 -22.03 31.12 -19.22
N GLU A 111 -22.72 31.25 -18.06
CA GLU A 111 -24.15 30.92 -17.97
C GLU A 111 -25.01 31.85 -18.83
N LYS A 112 -24.65 33.15 -18.90
CA LYS A 112 -25.32 34.10 -19.77
C LYS A 112 -25.07 33.79 -21.23
N SER A 113 -23.84 33.42 -21.60
CA SER A 113 -23.50 32.94 -22.94
C SER A 113 -24.39 31.76 -23.36
N LEU A 114 -24.53 30.73 -22.49
CA LEU A 114 -25.37 29.56 -22.74
C LEU A 114 -26.88 29.85 -22.80
N LYS A 115 -27.35 30.88 -22.08
CA LYS A 115 -28.74 31.35 -22.20
C LYS A 115 -29.00 31.98 -23.56
N LEU A 116 -28.01 32.67 -24.12
CA LEU A 116 -28.09 33.31 -25.44
C LEU A 116 -27.92 32.31 -26.58
N ASP A 117 -26.97 31.40 -26.44
CA ASP A 117 -26.75 30.32 -27.41
C ASP A 117 -26.56 28.96 -26.67
N PRO A 118 -27.61 28.17 -26.49
CA PRO A 118 -27.57 26.85 -25.88
C PRO A 118 -26.78 25.80 -26.67
N LYS A 119 -26.33 26.10 -27.89
CA LYS A 119 -25.52 25.19 -28.70
C LYS A 119 -24.05 25.50 -28.73
N GLN A 120 -23.62 26.47 -27.96
CA GLN A 120 -22.22 26.90 -27.91
C GLN A 120 -21.37 25.87 -27.09
N GLN A 121 -20.74 24.97 -27.82
CA GLN A 121 -19.98 23.87 -27.25
C GLN A 121 -18.82 24.34 -26.34
N GLU A 122 -18.11 25.39 -26.77
CA GLU A 122 -16.98 25.97 -26.03
C GLU A 122 -17.41 26.54 -24.67
N ALA A 123 -18.66 27.03 -24.56
CA ALA A 123 -19.19 27.51 -23.29
C ALA A 123 -19.45 26.38 -22.30
N TYR A 124 -20.00 25.25 -22.73
CA TYR A 124 -20.10 24.06 -21.88
C TYR A 124 -18.73 23.54 -21.45
N PHE A 125 -17.78 23.55 -22.36
CA PHE A 125 -16.41 23.10 -22.06
C PHE A 125 -15.74 24.00 -20.99
N LEU A 126 -15.90 25.32 -21.11
CA LEU A 126 -15.42 26.28 -20.11
C LEU A 126 -16.14 26.11 -18.76
N LEU A 127 -17.46 25.96 -18.78
CA LEU A 127 -18.28 25.77 -17.57
C LEU A 127 -17.86 24.50 -16.83
N ALA A 128 -17.67 23.40 -17.56
CA ALA A 128 -17.16 22.14 -16.99
C ALA A 128 -15.80 22.35 -16.28
N GLY A 129 -14.88 23.07 -16.93
CA GLY A 129 -13.58 23.41 -16.34
C GLY A 129 -13.68 24.23 -15.05
N LEU A 130 -14.62 25.20 -15.03
CA LEU A 130 -14.90 26.00 -13.82
C LEU A 130 -15.47 25.14 -12.68
N HIS A 131 -16.43 24.22 -12.97
CA HIS A 131 -16.97 23.31 -12.00
C HIS A 131 -15.91 22.33 -11.46
N VAL A 132 -15.00 21.84 -12.28
CA VAL A 132 -13.84 21.04 -11.84
C VAL A 132 -12.98 21.83 -10.85
N GLY A 133 -12.67 23.09 -11.15
CA GLY A 133 -11.91 23.97 -10.26
C GLY A 133 -12.58 24.21 -8.91
N LEU A 134 -13.91 24.17 -8.86
CA LEU A 134 -14.73 24.28 -7.65
C LEU A 134 -14.98 22.94 -6.95
N ASN A 135 -14.42 21.84 -7.45
CA ASN A 135 -14.68 20.46 -7.00
C ASN A 135 -16.15 20.03 -7.11
N GLN A 136 -16.90 20.63 -8.01
CA GLN A 136 -18.28 20.29 -8.36
C GLN A 136 -18.25 19.27 -9.51
N LEU A 137 -17.91 18.03 -9.16
CA LEU A 137 -17.57 17.03 -10.19
C LEU A 137 -18.79 16.50 -10.95
N GLU A 138 -19.97 16.44 -10.32
CA GLU A 138 -21.20 15.99 -10.98
C GLU A 138 -21.69 17.00 -12.01
N GLU A 139 -21.63 18.30 -11.68
CA GLU A 139 -21.95 19.39 -12.58
C GLU A 139 -21.01 19.37 -13.80
N ALA A 140 -19.70 19.24 -13.54
CA ALA A 140 -18.73 19.14 -14.62
C ALA A 140 -18.97 17.93 -15.56
N ILE A 141 -19.40 16.79 -15.01
CA ILE A 141 -19.78 15.61 -15.80
C ILE A 141 -20.96 15.95 -16.71
N GLN A 142 -22.00 16.60 -16.18
CA GLN A 142 -23.18 16.97 -16.98
C GLN A 142 -22.81 17.90 -18.14
N GLU A 143 -21.94 18.88 -17.88
CA GLU A 143 -21.50 19.82 -18.90
C GLU A 143 -20.64 19.15 -19.99
N TYR A 144 -19.72 18.23 -19.64
CA TYR A 144 -18.99 17.46 -20.65
C TYR A 144 -19.91 16.50 -21.41
N GLU A 145 -20.96 15.97 -20.81
CA GLU A 145 -21.98 15.19 -21.50
C GLU A 145 -22.76 16.06 -22.52
N GLN A 146 -23.01 17.36 -22.21
CA GLN A 146 -23.60 18.30 -23.17
C GLN A 146 -22.64 18.60 -24.34
N VAL A 147 -21.34 18.76 -24.05
CA VAL A 147 -20.33 18.86 -25.12
C VAL A 147 -20.42 17.67 -26.08
N LEU A 148 -20.51 16.45 -25.52
CA LEU A 148 -20.60 15.23 -26.35
C LEU A 148 -21.97 15.04 -27.02
N ALA A 149 -23.02 15.64 -26.50
CA ALA A 149 -24.33 15.68 -27.16
C ALA A 149 -24.30 16.58 -28.41
N LEU A 150 -23.52 17.68 -28.37
CA LEU A 150 -23.35 18.61 -29.49
C LEU A 150 -22.29 18.12 -30.50
N ASP A 151 -21.19 17.57 -30.01
CA ASP A 151 -20.13 16.98 -30.83
C ASP A 151 -19.76 15.58 -30.27
N PRO A 152 -20.42 14.52 -30.78
CA PRO A 152 -20.18 13.15 -30.34
C PRO A 152 -18.75 12.66 -30.53
N ASP A 153 -17.94 13.29 -31.35
CA ASP A 153 -16.56 12.86 -31.63
C ASP A 153 -15.51 13.68 -30.89
N ASN A 154 -15.95 14.58 -30.01
CA ASN A 154 -15.03 15.38 -29.21
C ASN A 154 -14.21 14.53 -28.25
N ARG A 155 -12.93 14.35 -28.58
CA ARG A 155 -12.00 13.47 -27.83
C ARG A 155 -11.60 14.06 -26.49
N GLU A 156 -11.42 15.39 -26.47
CA GLU A 156 -10.96 16.09 -25.28
C GLU A 156 -12.03 16.00 -24.18
N ALA A 157 -13.29 16.27 -24.54
CA ALA A 157 -14.41 16.10 -23.62
C ALA A 157 -14.54 14.66 -23.11
N ARG A 158 -14.39 13.64 -23.97
CA ARG A 158 -14.37 12.24 -23.55
C ARG A 158 -13.25 11.93 -22.59
N LEU A 159 -12.06 12.46 -22.83
CA LEU A 159 -10.90 12.24 -21.94
C LEU A 159 -11.13 12.85 -20.57
N PHE A 160 -11.62 14.10 -20.51
CA PHE A 160 -11.95 14.74 -19.23
C PHE A 160 -13.08 13.99 -18.53
N LEU A 161 -14.14 13.63 -19.23
CA LEU A 161 -15.25 12.86 -18.68
C LEU A 161 -14.77 11.52 -18.08
N ALA A 162 -13.91 10.78 -18.78
CA ALA A 162 -13.33 9.54 -18.26
C ALA A 162 -12.49 9.77 -17.00
N THR A 163 -11.70 10.84 -16.95
CA THR A 163 -10.91 11.17 -15.76
C THR A 163 -11.78 11.58 -14.57
N LEU A 164 -12.88 12.30 -14.80
CA LEU A 164 -13.85 12.64 -13.75
C LEU A 164 -14.58 11.41 -13.20
N TYR A 165 -15.02 10.49 -14.08
CA TYR A 165 -15.56 9.21 -13.62
C TYR A 165 -14.56 8.42 -12.78
N ALA A 166 -13.29 8.38 -13.18
CA ALA A 166 -12.24 7.71 -12.41
C ALA A 166 -11.99 8.39 -11.06
N GLN A 167 -12.00 9.73 -11.01
CA GLN A 167 -11.87 10.49 -9.75
C GLN A 167 -13.00 10.16 -8.76
N GLN A 168 -14.21 9.93 -9.26
CA GLN A 168 -15.37 9.47 -8.49
C GLN A 168 -15.39 7.95 -8.24
N ARG A 169 -14.33 7.22 -8.60
CA ARG A 169 -14.26 5.76 -8.56
C ARG A 169 -15.32 5.02 -9.39
N ARG A 170 -15.92 5.70 -10.38
CA ARG A 170 -16.86 5.10 -11.34
C ARG A 170 -16.10 4.45 -12.51
N PHE A 171 -15.17 3.54 -12.18
CA PHE A 171 -14.25 2.94 -13.15
C PHE A 171 -14.91 2.26 -14.34
N PRO A 172 -16.05 1.53 -14.21
CA PRO A 172 -16.72 0.96 -15.38
C PRO A 172 -17.09 2.01 -16.44
N LYS A 173 -17.60 3.18 -16.01
CA LYS A 173 -17.92 4.28 -16.93
C LYS A 173 -16.65 4.90 -17.52
N ALA A 174 -15.62 5.11 -16.70
CA ALA A 174 -14.33 5.64 -17.16
C ALA A 174 -13.71 4.73 -18.24
N ILE A 175 -13.67 3.43 -18.03
CA ILE A 175 -13.18 2.44 -18.99
C ILE A 175 -14.01 2.47 -20.28
N GLN A 176 -15.34 2.44 -20.18
CA GLN A 176 -16.22 2.50 -21.35
C GLN A 176 -15.99 3.77 -22.17
N THR A 177 -15.79 4.90 -21.50
CA THR A 177 -15.53 6.20 -22.15
C THR A 177 -14.20 6.19 -22.89
N ILE A 178 -13.12 5.67 -22.27
CA ILE A 178 -11.81 5.54 -22.94
C ILE A 178 -11.88 4.54 -24.11
N GLN A 179 -12.58 3.42 -23.94
CA GLN A 179 -12.78 2.47 -25.03
C GLN A 179 -13.52 3.09 -26.21
N SER A 180 -14.39 4.09 -25.99
CA SER A 180 -15.01 4.82 -27.08
C SER A 180 -14.02 5.70 -27.85
N ILE A 181 -13.00 6.25 -27.17
CA ILE A 181 -11.89 6.95 -27.84
C ILE A 181 -11.10 5.97 -28.71
N LEU A 182 -10.76 4.80 -28.17
CA LEU A 182 -9.97 3.78 -28.88
C LEU A 182 -10.72 3.16 -30.08
N ARG A 183 -12.07 3.20 -30.09
CA ARG A 183 -12.84 2.82 -31.28
C ARG A 183 -12.71 3.82 -32.42
N LEU A 184 -12.56 5.10 -32.10
CA LEU A 184 -12.33 6.16 -33.10
C LEU A 184 -10.85 6.23 -33.53
N GLU A 185 -9.95 6.02 -32.56
CA GLU A 185 -8.50 6.06 -32.75
C GLU A 185 -7.84 4.86 -32.10
N PRO A 186 -7.72 3.73 -32.81
CA PRO A 186 -7.13 2.50 -32.27
C PRO A 186 -5.67 2.63 -31.84
N ASP A 187 -4.96 3.65 -32.29
CA ASP A 187 -3.56 3.93 -31.95
C ASP A 187 -3.38 5.16 -31.05
N SER A 188 -4.43 5.53 -30.30
CA SER A 188 -4.35 6.65 -29.35
C SER A 188 -3.46 6.30 -28.17
N VAL A 189 -2.26 6.88 -28.11
CA VAL A 189 -1.29 6.73 -27.00
C VAL A 189 -1.94 7.05 -25.66
N VAL A 190 -2.67 8.18 -25.62
CA VAL A 190 -3.36 8.65 -24.41
C VAL A 190 -4.51 7.73 -24.02
N GLY A 191 -5.25 7.24 -25.01
CA GLY A 191 -6.34 6.27 -24.78
C GLY A 191 -5.85 4.98 -24.13
N HIS A 192 -4.82 4.35 -24.70
CA HIS A 192 -4.22 3.13 -24.14
C HIS A 192 -3.61 3.38 -22.74
N TYR A 193 -2.96 4.52 -22.55
CA TYR A 193 -2.39 4.87 -21.24
C TYR A 193 -3.46 4.95 -20.15
N TYR A 194 -4.53 5.72 -20.36
CA TYR A 194 -5.60 5.85 -19.36
C TYR A 194 -6.36 4.54 -19.14
N LEU A 195 -6.58 3.75 -20.20
CA LEU A 195 -7.20 2.44 -20.08
C LEU A 195 -6.34 1.52 -19.18
N GLY A 196 -5.04 1.44 -19.43
CA GLY A 196 -4.12 0.66 -18.61
C GLY A 196 -4.09 1.14 -17.16
N ARG A 197 -4.13 2.45 -16.96
CA ARG A 197 -4.17 3.04 -15.63
C ARG A 197 -5.45 2.72 -14.86
N PHE A 198 -6.61 2.76 -15.53
CA PHE A 198 -7.88 2.39 -14.92
C PHE A 198 -7.95 0.88 -14.60
N PHE A 199 -7.33 0.03 -15.41
CA PHE A 199 -7.18 -1.39 -15.11
C PHE A 199 -6.30 -1.64 -13.87
N ILE A 200 -5.26 -0.84 -13.62
CA ILE A 200 -4.50 -0.90 -12.35
C ILE A 200 -5.41 -0.60 -11.15
N GLU A 201 -6.25 0.43 -11.25
CA GLU A 201 -7.14 0.83 -10.14
C GLU A 201 -8.25 -0.19 -9.87
N THR A 202 -8.61 -1.00 -10.87
CA THR A 202 -9.62 -2.08 -10.76
C THR A 202 -9.01 -3.46 -10.56
N ASP A 203 -7.70 -3.53 -10.29
CA ASP A 203 -6.93 -4.76 -10.06
C ASP A 203 -6.91 -5.76 -11.25
N GLN A 204 -7.19 -5.27 -12.47
CA GLN A 204 -7.07 -6.02 -13.72
C GLN A 204 -5.65 -5.87 -14.28
N ILE A 205 -4.68 -6.54 -13.61
CA ILE A 205 -3.26 -6.22 -13.81
C ILE A 205 -2.74 -6.71 -15.16
N GLU A 206 -3.22 -7.86 -15.67
CA GLU A 206 -2.80 -8.37 -16.98
C GLU A 206 -3.27 -7.45 -18.12
N GLU A 207 -4.52 -6.99 -18.09
CA GLU A 207 -5.06 -6.04 -19.05
C GLU A 207 -4.33 -4.69 -18.96
N ALA A 208 -4.03 -4.24 -17.75
CA ALA A 208 -3.25 -3.03 -17.53
C ALA A 208 -1.88 -3.10 -18.21
N LYS A 209 -1.17 -4.22 -18.05
CA LYS A 209 0.14 -4.42 -18.69
C LYS A 209 0.05 -4.41 -20.21
N GLN A 210 -0.97 -5.04 -20.78
CA GLN A 210 -1.16 -5.05 -22.22
C GLN A 210 -1.35 -3.63 -22.76
N GLU A 211 -2.23 -2.84 -22.16
CA GLU A 211 -2.51 -1.48 -22.58
C GLU A 211 -1.31 -0.54 -22.39
N LEU A 212 -0.61 -0.64 -21.26
CA LEU A 212 0.61 0.15 -21.02
C LEU A 212 1.76 -0.25 -21.95
N GLN A 213 1.89 -1.53 -22.30
CA GLN A 213 2.84 -1.99 -23.30
C GLN A 213 2.47 -1.48 -24.70
N ARG A 214 1.17 -1.46 -25.03
CA ARG A 214 0.70 -0.85 -26.28
C ARG A 214 1.04 0.63 -26.33
N THR A 215 0.80 1.37 -25.23
CA THR A 215 1.23 2.77 -25.10
C THR A 215 2.72 2.92 -25.42
N LEU A 216 3.58 2.09 -24.83
CA LEU A 216 5.03 2.14 -25.04
C LEU A 216 5.49 1.62 -26.41
N THR A 217 4.63 0.89 -27.13
CA THR A 217 4.88 0.51 -28.53
C THR A 217 4.59 1.70 -29.45
N LEU A 218 3.58 2.49 -29.15
CA LEU A 218 3.18 3.68 -29.91
C LEU A 218 4.08 4.88 -29.60
N ASP A 219 4.41 5.08 -28.32
CA ASP A 219 5.38 6.09 -27.86
C ASP A 219 6.34 5.47 -26.83
N PHE A 220 7.52 5.06 -27.30
CA PHE A 220 8.52 4.40 -26.46
C PHE A 220 9.11 5.30 -25.36
N ASN A 221 8.91 6.60 -25.41
CA ASN A 221 9.38 7.60 -24.45
C ASN A 221 8.30 8.05 -23.46
N PHE A 222 7.11 7.48 -23.50
CA PHE A 222 6.00 7.88 -22.64
C PHE A 222 6.26 7.50 -21.17
N VAL A 223 6.94 8.39 -20.45
CA VAL A 223 7.39 8.16 -19.06
C VAL A 223 6.27 7.76 -18.10
N PRO A 224 5.04 8.33 -18.16
CA PRO A 224 3.97 7.90 -17.27
C PRO A 224 3.63 6.41 -17.43
N ALA A 225 3.57 5.88 -18.66
CA ALA A 225 3.30 4.46 -18.87
C ALA A 225 4.44 3.56 -18.39
N MET A 226 5.71 3.98 -18.51
CA MET A 226 6.83 3.24 -17.91
C MET A 226 6.67 3.12 -16.41
N PHE A 227 6.27 4.21 -15.75
CA PHE A 227 6.08 4.25 -14.31
C PHE A 227 4.93 3.34 -13.87
N ASP A 228 3.76 3.47 -14.51
CA ASP A 228 2.59 2.69 -14.17
C ASP A 228 2.75 1.19 -14.52
N LEU A 229 3.49 0.87 -15.59
CA LEU A 229 3.87 -0.52 -15.91
C LEU A 229 4.81 -1.13 -14.85
N ALA A 230 5.73 -0.32 -14.29
CA ALA A 230 6.54 -0.77 -13.17
C ALA A 230 5.68 -1.09 -11.94
N VAL A 231 4.69 -0.25 -11.63
CA VAL A 231 3.73 -0.49 -10.53
C VAL A 231 2.91 -1.76 -10.79
N ALA A 232 2.48 -2.01 -12.02
CA ALA A 232 1.77 -3.25 -12.38
C ALA A 232 2.65 -4.49 -12.16
N PHE A 233 3.92 -4.45 -12.56
CA PHE A 233 4.87 -5.54 -12.28
C PHE A 233 5.11 -5.76 -10.78
N GLU A 234 5.12 -4.69 -9.96
CA GLU A 234 5.25 -4.83 -8.52
C GLU A 234 4.06 -5.54 -7.89
N ARG A 235 2.83 -5.23 -8.31
CA ARG A 235 1.62 -5.91 -7.81
C ARG A 235 1.68 -7.42 -8.02
N GLU A 236 2.29 -7.86 -9.12
CA GLU A 236 2.54 -9.28 -9.41
C GLU A 236 3.83 -9.83 -8.79
N LYS A 237 4.51 -9.06 -7.96
CA LYS A 237 5.80 -9.43 -7.37
C LYS A 237 6.91 -9.71 -8.41
N GLN A 238 6.76 -9.20 -9.64
CA GLN A 238 7.77 -9.29 -10.71
C GLN A 238 8.82 -8.18 -10.55
N TYR A 239 9.47 -8.14 -9.42
CA TYR A 239 10.33 -7.05 -8.95
C TYR A 239 11.44 -6.68 -9.94
N ASN A 240 12.08 -7.66 -10.58
CA ASN A 240 13.14 -7.38 -11.55
C ASN A 240 12.63 -6.63 -12.78
N ARG A 241 11.41 -6.94 -13.25
CA ARG A 241 10.77 -6.22 -14.35
C ARG A 241 10.38 -4.81 -13.94
N ALA A 242 9.88 -4.64 -12.73
CA ALA A 242 9.57 -3.31 -12.18
C ALA A 242 10.83 -2.43 -12.12
N LEU A 243 11.95 -2.95 -11.63
CA LEU A 243 13.23 -2.24 -11.59
C LEU A 243 13.70 -1.80 -12.98
N VAL A 244 13.58 -2.67 -13.99
CA VAL A 244 13.91 -2.30 -15.38
C VAL A 244 13.10 -1.09 -15.85
N MET A 245 11.80 -1.05 -15.54
CA MET A 245 10.94 0.07 -15.95
C MET A 245 11.26 1.34 -15.15
N TYR A 246 11.48 1.27 -13.84
CA TYR A 246 11.90 2.44 -13.06
C TYR A 246 13.26 2.99 -13.51
N HIS A 247 14.23 2.12 -13.83
CA HIS A 247 15.49 2.58 -14.42
C HIS A 247 15.31 3.21 -15.79
N ARG A 248 14.31 2.77 -16.56
CA ARG A 248 13.96 3.41 -17.83
C ARG A 248 13.38 4.81 -17.60
N VAL A 249 12.52 4.99 -16.59
CA VAL A 249 12.07 6.33 -16.15
C VAL A 249 13.27 7.22 -15.80
N LEU A 250 14.24 6.72 -15.02
CA LEU A 250 15.41 7.50 -14.62
C LEU A 250 16.35 7.87 -15.76
N ARG A 251 16.35 7.12 -16.88
CA ARG A 251 17.09 7.54 -18.09
C ARG A 251 16.54 8.81 -18.71
N HIS A 252 15.21 9.01 -18.64
CA HIS A 252 14.56 10.23 -19.15
C HIS A 252 14.51 11.34 -18.09
N GLN A 253 14.34 10.96 -16.83
CA GLN A 253 14.18 11.85 -15.69
C GLN A 253 15.13 11.46 -14.54
N PRO A 254 16.45 11.76 -14.61
CA PRO A 254 17.44 11.29 -13.64
C PRO A 254 17.19 11.73 -12.19
N ASN A 255 16.43 12.80 -12.01
CA ASN A 255 16.08 13.36 -10.70
C ASN A 255 14.64 13.03 -10.27
N ASN A 256 14.00 12.05 -10.88
CA ASN A 256 12.66 11.61 -10.48
C ASN A 256 12.74 10.90 -9.12
N THR A 257 12.43 11.65 -8.06
CA THR A 257 12.51 11.16 -6.66
C THR A 257 11.56 10.01 -6.41
N ARG A 258 10.38 10.01 -7.04
CA ARG A 258 9.39 8.93 -6.94
C ARG A 258 9.92 7.61 -7.53
N ALA A 259 10.62 7.68 -8.65
CA ALA A 259 11.24 6.48 -9.24
C ALA A 259 12.37 5.95 -8.35
N TRP A 260 13.24 6.82 -7.83
CA TRP A 260 14.28 6.42 -6.87
C TRP A 260 13.70 5.80 -5.60
N ALA A 261 12.65 6.39 -5.03
CA ALA A 261 12.00 5.86 -3.84
C ALA A 261 11.40 4.45 -4.07
N ASN A 262 10.75 4.23 -5.22
CA ASN A 262 10.20 2.93 -5.57
C ASN A 262 11.31 1.88 -5.84
N ILE A 263 12.40 2.25 -6.49
CA ILE A 263 13.58 1.39 -6.64
C ILE A 263 14.09 0.98 -5.25
N GLY A 264 14.26 1.95 -4.34
CA GLY A 264 14.72 1.66 -2.97
C GLY A 264 13.79 0.69 -2.25
N ARG A 265 12.48 0.88 -2.35
CA ARG A 265 11.47 0.03 -1.74
C ARG A 265 11.47 -1.40 -2.32
N VAL A 266 11.55 -1.54 -3.64
CA VAL A 266 11.61 -2.85 -4.29
C VAL A 266 12.88 -3.61 -3.90
N LEU A 267 14.03 -2.92 -3.88
CA LEU A 267 15.31 -3.51 -3.47
C LEU A 267 15.29 -3.92 -1.99
N LEU A 268 14.62 -3.14 -1.14
CA LEU A 268 14.44 -3.48 0.27
C LEU A 268 13.62 -4.78 0.44
N ILE A 269 12.53 -4.93 -0.33
CA ILE A 269 11.72 -6.17 -0.34
C ILE A 269 12.56 -7.38 -0.78
N GLN A 270 13.52 -7.17 -1.68
CA GLN A 270 14.43 -8.21 -2.15
C GLN A 270 15.65 -8.42 -1.22
N ASN A 271 15.72 -7.74 -0.09
CA ASN A 271 16.85 -7.74 0.85
C ASN A 271 18.18 -7.25 0.23
N HIS A 272 18.12 -6.49 -0.87
CA HIS A 272 19.28 -5.86 -1.48
C HIS A 272 19.60 -4.54 -0.77
N TYR A 273 19.96 -4.62 0.50
CA TYR A 273 20.08 -3.48 1.43
C TYR A 273 21.03 -2.39 0.94
N GLY A 274 22.20 -2.75 0.40
CA GLY A 274 23.19 -1.77 -0.08
C GLY A 274 22.68 -0.93 -1.26
N ASP A 275 21.97 -1.55 -2.20
CA ASP A 275 21.39 -0.85 -3.35
C ASP A 275 20.18 -0.03 -2.94
N ALA A 276 19.33 -0.56 -2.07
CA ALA A 276 18.19 0.16 -1.50
C ALA A 276 18.64 1.43 -0.77
N GLN A 277 19.70 1.34 0.03
CA GLN A 277 20.28 2.47 0.76
C GLN A 277 20.79 3.54 -0.22
N ARG A 278 21.48 3.14 -1.31
CA ARG A 278 21.92 4.09 -2.35
C ARG A 278 20.75 4.81 -3.01
N ALA A 279 19.67 4.10 -3.32
CA ALA A 279 18.48 4.68 -3.91
C ALA A 279 17.82 5.70 -2.98
N PHE A 280 17.59 5.37 -1.70
CA PHE A 280 17.03 6.31 -0.73
C PHE A 280 17.97 7.48 -0.40
N ALA A 281 19.30 7.25 -0.38
CA ALA A 281 20.28 8.34 -0.26
C ALA A 281 20.18 9.33 -1.43
N ARG A 282 19.88 8.83 -2.65
CA ARG A 282 19.62 9.69 -3.80
C ARG A 282 18.36 10.52 -3.60
N VAL A 283 17.25 9.94 -3.11
CA VAL A 283 16.03 10.70 -2.75
C VAL A 283 16.38 11.79 -1.74
N LYS A 284 17.08 11.45 -0.65
CA LYS A 284 17.47 12.39 0.42
C LYS A 284 18.37 13.54 -0.11
N SER A 285 19.18 13.28 -1.15
CA SER A 285 20.02 14.29 -1.79
C SER A 285 19.25 15.26 -2.69
N LEU A 286 18.19 14.77 -3.35
CA LEU A 286 17.33 15.53 -4.25
C LEU A 286 16.28 16.33 -3.48
N GLU A 287 15.68 15.74 -2.48
CA GLU A 287 14.71 16.35 -1.55
C GLU A 287 15.35 16.44 -0.17
N LYS A 288 16.02 17.58 0.11
CA LYS A 288 16.74 17.76 1.38
C LYS A 288 15.79 17.58 2.57
N GLY A 289 16.10 16.59 3.40
CA GLY A 289 15.34 16.32 4.62
C GLY A 289 14.05 15.51 4.38
N ASP A 290 13.89 14.83 3.23
CA ASP A 290 12.77 13.90 3.04
C ASP A 290 12.71 12.89 4.18
N PRO A 291 11.64 12.95 5.01
CA PRO A 291 11.54 12.08 6.17
C PRO A 291 11.31 10.61 5.79
N ALA A 292 10.69 10.33 4.64
CA ALA A 292 10.45 8.98 4.17
C ALA A 292 11.76 8.28 3.79
N ALA A 293 12.65 8.97 3.09
CA ALA A 293 13.96 8.44 2.72
C ALA A 293 14.81 8.16 3.97
N GLY A 294 14.88 9.10 4.92
CA GLY A 294 15.58 8.92 6.19
C GLY A 294 15.02 7.75 6.99
N PHE A 295 13.69 7.62 7.04
CA PHE A 295 13.04 6.51 7.72
C PHE A 295 13.42 5.14 7.12
N ASN A 296 13.36 5.00 5.79
CA ASN A 296 13.71 3.75 5.12
C ASN A 296 15.21 3.40 5.27
N ILE A 297 16.11 4.39 5.24
CA ILE A 297 17.54 4.16 5.55
C ILE A 297 17.71 3.67 6.99
N GLY A 298 16.98 4.23 7.93
CA GLY A 298 16.99 3.77 9.32
C GLY A 298 16.53 2.32 9.47
N ILE A 299 15.46 1.92 8.76
CA ILE A 299 15.00 0.51 8.70
C ILE A 299 16.10 -0.39 8.12
N ILE A 300 16.72 -0.01 6.99
CA ILE A 300 17.80 -0.78 6.36
C ILE A 300 18.95 -0.98 7.35
N ASN A 301 19.33 0.06 8.10
CA ASN A 301 20.38 -0.04 9.08
C ASN A 301 20.04 -1.01 10.22
N LEU A 302 18.77 -1.07 10.66
CA LEU A 302 18.31 -2.08 11.63
C LEU A 302 18.42 -3.50 11.06
N GLU A 303 17.93 -3.74 9.84
CA GLU A 303 18.03 -5.05 9.19
C GLU A 303 19.50 -5.51 9.04
N GLN A 304 20.42 -4.56 8.88
CA GLN A 304 21.86 -4.82 8.81
C GLN A 304 22.54 -4.89 10.20
N LYS A 305 21.78 -4.82 11.28
CA LYS A 305 22.29 -4.79 12.67
C LYS A 305 23.26 -3.63 12.95
N LEU A 306 22.93 -2.46 12.42
CA LEU A 306 23.66 -1.21 12.60
C LEU A 306 22.82 -0.22 13.43
N PRO A 307 22.58 -0.49 14.75
CA PRO A 307 21.63 0.27 15.54
C PRO A 307 22.01 1.75 15.74
N ASP A 308 23.29 2.07 15.83
CA ASP A 308 23.73 3.46 15.98
C ASP A 308 23.44 4.29 14.72
N ASP A 309 23.61 3.69 13.54
CA ASP A 309 23.31 4.34 12.27
C ASP A 309 21.79 4.49 12.09
N ALA A 310 21.01 3.49 12.50
CA ALA A 310 19.56 3.57 12.52
C ALA A 310 19.06 4.72 13.42
N ILE A 311 19.57 4.83 14.64
CA ILE A 311 19.23 5.91 15.57
C ILE A 311 19.57 7.28 14.96
N ARG A 312 20.70 7.41 14.27
CA ARG A 312 21.11 8.65 13.61
C ARG A 312 20.11 9.10 12.54
N GLU A 313 19.55 8.15 11.80
CA GLU A 313 18.53 8.43 10.79
C GLU A 313 17.15 8.73 11.39
N PHE A 314 16.75 8.06 12.47
CA PHE A 314 15.44 8.27 13.08
C PHE A 314 15.35 9.53 13.95
N ARG A 315 16.43 9.97 14.62
CA ARG A 315 16.40 11.13 15.51
C ARG A 315 15.86 12.43 14.89
N PRO A 316 16.25 12.82 13.67
CA PRO A 316 15.70 14.02 13.05
C PRO A 316 14.18 13.94 12.82
N LEU A 317 13.65 12.72 12.68
CA LEU A 317 12.24 12.47 12.41
C LEU A 317 11.34 12.70 13.63
N LEU A 318 11.91 12.79 14.83
CA LEU A 318 11.18 13.12 16.06
C LEU A 318 10.55 14.52 16.03
N SER A 319 11.04 15.42 15.18
CA SER A 319 10.45 16.74 14.96
C SER A 319 9.35 16.76 13.90
N ASN A 320 9.15 15.66 13.16
CA ASN A 320 8.15 15.55 12.11
C ASN A 320 6.88 14.87 12.66
N PRO A 321 5.72 15.56 12.74
CA PRO A 321 4.51 15.01 13.34
C PRO A 321 4.03 13.69 12.71
N ARG A 322 4.27 13.49 11.40
CA ARG A 322 3.86 12.28 10.69
C ARG A 322 4.73 11.07 11.03
N TYR A 323 6.00 11.29 11.38
CA TYR A 323 6.98 10.23 11.61
C TYR A 323 7.39 10.08 13.08
N GLN A 324 7.09 11.06 13.93
CA GLN A 324 7.55 11.16 15.30
C GLN A 324 7.37 9.87 16.10
N GLU A 325 6.16 9.34 16.15
CA GLU A 325 5.83 8.17 16.95
C GLU A 325 6.48 6.89 16.39
N ARG A 326 6.48 6.75 15.06
CA ARG A 326 7.17 5.63 14.40
C ARG A 326 8.69 5.70 14.64
N ALA A 327 9.28 6.87 14.46
CA ALA A 327 10.70 7.07 14.69
C ALA A 327 11.09 6.75 16.14
N ARG A 328 10.29 7.18 17.10
CA ARG A 328 10.48 6.87 18.52
C ARG A 328 10.46 5.37 18.80
N TYR A 329 9.48 4.67 18.25
CA TYR A 329 9.36 3.22 18.35
C TYR A 329 10.60 2.51 17.78
N TYR A 330 11.07 2.91 16.60
CA TYR A 330 12.23 2.30 15.95
C TYR A 330 13.57 2.71 16.61
N ILE A 331 13.65 3.89 17.22
CA ILE A 331 14.79 4.24 18.10
C ILE A 331 14.84 3.29 19.29
N ALA A 332 13.69 3.00 19.90
CA ALA A 332 13.62 2.06 21.01
C ALA A 332 14.05 0.65 20.58
N LEU A 333 13.59 0.16 19.41
CA LEU A 333 14.06 -1.11 18.85
C LEU A 333 15.58 -1.13 18.63
N ALA A 334 16.14 -0.07 18.07
CA ALA A 334 17.57 0.04 17.85
C ALA A 334 18.38 0.03 19.19
N LEU A 335 17.86 0.69 20.21
CA LEU A 335 18.45 0.68 21.56
C LEU A 335 18.35 -0.70 22.22
N GLU A 336 17.24 -1.41 22.00
CA GLU A 336 17.06 -2.80 22.44
C GLU A 336 18.10 -3.72 21.79
N GLU A 337 18.27 -3.63 20.46
CA GLU A 337 19.28 -4.40 19.73
C GLU A 337 20.73 -4.08 20.18
N LYS A 338 20.99 -2.84 20.54
CA LYS A 338 22.26 -2.40 21.13
C LYS A 338 22.48 -2.93 22.55
N GLY A 339 21.44 -3.43 23.22
CA GLY A 339 21.49 -3.88 24.61
C GLY A 339 21.28 -2.76 25.63
N ASP A 340 20.99 -1.53 25.21
CA ASP A 340 20.62 -0.45 26.13
C ASP A 340 19.13 -0.52 26.51
N LEU A 341 18.81 -1.57 27.28
CA LEU A 341 17.43 -1.88 27.66
C LEU A 341 16.76 -0.74 28.44
N LYS A 342 17.55 0.02 29.24
CA LYS A 342 16.99 1.15 30.00
C LYS A 342 16.61 2.33 29.12
N ALA A 343 17.43 2.65 28.12
CA ALA A 343 17.10 3.70 27.16
C ALA A 343 15.92 3.27 26.27
N ALA A 344 15.91 2.02 25.79
CA ALA A 344 14.82 1.44 25.01
C ALA A 344 13.48 1.54 25.76
N THR A 345 13.45 1.11 27.03
CA THR A 345 12.26 1.21 27.89
C THR A 345 11.73 2.65 27.98
N ARG A 346 12.62 3.64 28.13
CA ARG A 346 12.23 5.06 28.18
C ARG A 346 11.63 5.53 26.86
N GLU A 347 12.22 5.18 25.72
CA GLU A 347 11.69 5.58 24.43
C GLU A 347 10.34 4.91 24.14
N TYR A 348 10.16 3.62 24.45
CA TYR A 348 8.85 2.97 24.36
C TYR A 348 7.79 3.63 25.25
N GLN A 349 8.16 4.07 26.44
CA GLN A 349 7.26 4.77 27.38
C GLN A 349 6.75 6.09 26.80
N LEU A 350 7.54 6.78 25.98
CA LEU A 350 7.20 8.07 25.38
C LEU A 350 6.30 7.95 24.16
N VAL A 351 6.03 6.75 23.64
CA VAL A 351 5.11 6.56 22.51
C VAL A 351 3.69 6.94 22.92
N SER A 352 3.07 7.81 22.13
CA SER A 352 1.74 8.38 22.40
C SER A 352 0.63 7.34 22.33
N ARG A 353 -0.40 7.48 23.18
CA ARG A 353 -1.59 6.61 23.20
C ARG A 353 -2.38 6.61 21.88
N ASN A 354 -2.33 7.69 21.12
CA ASN A 354 -3.03 7.82 19.85
C ASN A 354 -2.25 7.23 18.66
N SER A 355 -1.07 6.69 18.91
CA SER A 355 -0.23 6.09 17.87
C SER A 355 -0.58 4.63 17.63
N GLU A 356 -0.51 4.18 16.37
CA GLU A 356 -0.56 2.76 16.00
C GLU A 356 0.56 1.94 16.68
N GLN A 357 1.68 2.58 17.01
CA GLN A 357 2.80 1.96 17.70
C GLN A 357 2.61 1.84 19.22
N PHE A 358 1.52 2.37 19.78
CA PHE A 358 1.33 2.41 21.24
C PHE A 358 1.30 1.01 21.85
N ILE A 359 0.43 0.13 21.34
CA ILE A 359 0.30 -1.23 21.86
C ILE A 359 1.60 -2.02 21.67
N PRO A 360 2.20 -2.10 20.46
CA PRO A 360 3.50 -2.75 20.29
C PRO A 360 4.59 -2.21 21.23
N ALA A 361 4.64 -0.89 21.43
CA ALA A 361 5.62 -0.26 22.31
C ALA A 361 5.42 -0.68 23.78
N ARG A 362 4.19 -0.74 24.26
CA ARG A 362 3.88 -1.17 25.63
C ARG A 362 4.20 -2.65 25.86
N LEU A 363 3.89 -3.51 24.91
CA LEU A 363 4.24 -4.93 24.99
C LEU A 363 5.76 -5.12 25.03
N ARG A 364 6.51 -4.47 24.14
CA ARG A 364 7.98 -4.49 24.16
C ARG A 364 8.53 -3.94 25.47
N MET A 365 8.00 -2.81 25.94
CA MET A 365 8.40 -2.23 27.22
C MET A 365 8.20 -3.20 28.38
N ALA A 366 7.08 -3.91 28.44
CA ALA A 366 6.81 -4.91 29.47
C ALA A 366 7.83 -6.06 29.43
N PHE A 367 8.15 -6.59 28.23
CA PHE A 367 9.21 -7.59 28.07
C PHE A 367 10.57 -7.09 28.57
N LEU A 368 10.97 -5.86 28.21
CA LEU A 368 12.24 -5.30 28.66
C LEU A 368 12.29 -5.10 30.18
N LEU A 369 11.20 -4.64 30.79
CA LEU A 369 11.08 -4.54 32.24
C LEU A 369 11.20 -5.93 32.89
N TYR A 370 10.57 -6.94 32.32
CA TYR A 370 10.66 -8.31 32.82
C TYR A 370 12.10 -8.84 32.75
N GLN A 371 12.80 -8.66 31.62
CA GLN A 371 14.22 -9.00 31.46
C GLN A 371 15.12 -8.27 32.46
N GLN A 372 14.82 -7.01 32.77
CA GLN A 372 15.53 -6.19 33.76
C GLN A 372 15.19 -6.60 35.20
N LYS A 373 14.40 -7.67 35.39
CA LYS A 373 13.93 -8.16 36.71
C LYS A 373 12.96 -7.20 37.42
N GLU A 374 12.43 -6.21 36.72
CA GLU A 374 11.41 -5.26 37.22
C GLU A 374 10.00 -5.83 37.01
N LYS A 375 9.78 -7.05 37.51
CA LYS A 375 8.58 -7.87 37.23
C LYS A 375 7.28 -7.17 37.60
N ASP A 376 7.23 -6.49 38.75
CA ASP A 376 6.02 -5.78 39.18
C ASP A 376 5.64 -4.65 38.26
N ARG A 377 6.63 -3.92 37.74
CA ARG A 377 6.41 -2.87 36.74
C ARG A 377 5.95 -3.46 35.41
N ALA A 378 6.51 -4.60 35.00
CA ALA A 378 6.06 -5.29 33.79
C ALA A 378 4.58 -5.67 33.91
N ARG A 379 4.16 -6.27 35.02
CA ARG A 379 2.76 -6.61 35.30
C ARG A 379 1.86 -5.37 35.32
N GLN A 380 2.30 -4.29 35.99
CA GLN A 380 1.54 -3.03 36.03
C GLN A 380 1.28 -2.48 34.64
N VAL A 381 2.25 -2.55 33.72
CA VAL A 381 2.08 -2.16 32.32
C VAL A 381 1.03 -3.03 31.64
N MET A 382 1.05 -4.35 31.88
CA MET A 382 0.08 -5.27 31.31
C MET A 382 -1.33 -5.05 31.86
N ASP A 383 -1.48 -4.80 33.17
CA ASP A 383 -2.77 -4.45 33.79
C ASP A 383 -3.36 -3.15 33.22
N GLU A 384 -2.49 -2.17 32.93
CA GLU A 384 -2.92 -0.94 32.22
C GLU A 384 -3.36 -1.28 30.79
N MET A 385 -2.63 -2.13 30.09
CA MET A 385 -2.97 -2.52 28.73
C MET A 385 -4.27 -3.31 28.63
N GLN A 386 -4.55 -4.20 29.57
CA GLN A 386 -5.83 -4.92 29.63
C GLN A 386 -7.05 -3.99 29.77
N LYS A 387 -6.86 -2.83 30.42
CA LYS A 387 -7.91 -1.80 30.55
C LYS A 387 -8.05 -0.93 29.29
N LEU A 388 -6.91 -0.62 28.63
CA LEU A 388 -6.87 0.28 27.48
C LEU A 388 -7.18 -0.41 26.15
N ALA A 389 -6.81 -1.68 26.03
CA ALA A 389 -6.94 -2.49 24.82
C ALA A 389 -7.50 -3.90 25.13
N PRO A 390 -8.70 -3.98 25.73
CA PRO A 390 -9.25 -5.25 26.20
C PRO A 390 -9.59 -6.24 25.08
N ASN A 391 -9.69 -5.78 23.85
CA ASN A 391 -9.99 -6.60 22.67
C ASN A 391 -8.73 -7.08 21.93
N ARG A 392 -7.54 -6.84 22.47
CA ARG A 392 -6.26 -7.24 21.86
C ARG A 392 -5.71 -8.49 22.53
N GLU A 393 -5.68 -9.58 21.78
CA GLU A 393 -5.23 -10.88 22.29
C GLU A 393 -3.78 -10.88 22.78
N GLU A 394 -2.90 -10.11 22.08
CA GLU A 394 -1.48 -10.05 22.41
C GLU A 394 -1.21 -9.54 23.84
N VAL A 395 -2.16 -8.77 24.39
CA VAL A 395 -2.09 -8.30 25.78
C VAL A 395 -2.23 -9.45 26.76
N TYR A 396 -3.18 -10.35 26.53
CA TYR A 396 -3.42 -11.50 27.40
C TYR A 396 -2.36 -12.59 27.23
N LEU A 397 -1.91 -12.82 26.01
CA LEU A 397 -0.83 -13.75 25.71
C LEU A 397 0.48 -13.30 26.38
N THR A 398 0.82 -12.01 26.30
CA THR A 398 2.03 -11.46 26.97
C THR A 398 1.91 -11.54 28.49
N SER A 399 0.75 -11.22 29.05
CA SER A 399 0.51 -11.34 30.50
C SER A 399 0.65 -12.79 30.96
N SER A 400 0.07 -13.72 30.22
CA SER A 400 0.15 -15.16 30.47
C SER A 400 1.61 -15.63 30.46
N TYR A 401 2.38 -15.22 29.46
CA TYR A 401 3.81 -15.56 29.36
C TYR A 401 4.59 -15.18 30.62
N PHE A 402 4.37 -14.01 31.22
CA PHE A 402 5.05 -13.62 32.45
C PHE A 402 4.70 -14.50 33.64
N TYR A 403 3.45 -14.93 33.76
CA TYR A 403 3.05 -15.87 34.79
C TYR A 403 3.62 -17.28 34.55
N GLU A 404 3.68 -17.72 33.29
CA GLU A 404 4.26 -19.02 32.93
C GLU A 404 5.76 -19.12 33.25
N GLU A 405 6.53 -18.06 32.96
CA GLU A 405 7.97 -17.99 33.31
C GLU A 405 8.21 -18.10 34.83
N GLU A 406 7.20 -17.80 35.62
CA GLU A 406 7.26 -17.91 37.08
C GLU A 406 6.58 -19.20 37.60
N ASN A 407 6.15 -20.09 36.70
CA ASN A 407 5.38 -21.30 37.01
C ASN A 407 4.06 -21.01 37.75
N LEU A 408 3.51 -19.81 37.59
CA LEU A 408 2.23 -19.39 38.16
C LEU A 408 1.08 -19.75 37.22
N TRP A 409 0.91 -21.06 36.97
CA TRP A 409 0.00 -21.62 35.95
C TRP A 409 -1.45 -21.17 36.12
N ASP A 410 -1.96 -21.07 37.36
CA ASP A 410 -3.35 -20.68 37.59
C ASP A 410 -3.60 -19.20 37.23
N GLN A 411 -2.64 -18.33 37.50
CA GLN A 411 -2.72 -16.94 37.09
C GLN A 411 -2.65 -16.80 35.55
N ALA A 412 -1.77 -17.56 34.90
CA ALA A 412 -1.70 -17.60 33.43
C ALA A 412 -3.04 -18.04 32.81
N ILE A 413 -3.66 -19.12 33.35
CA ILE A 413 -4.95 -19.57 32.89
C ILE A 413 -6.05 -18.52 33.11
N ASN A 414 -6.08 -17.88 34.30
CA ASN A 414 -7.10 -16.89 34.62
C ASN A 414 -7.06 -15.69 33.67
N VAL A 415 -5.86 -15.16 33.38
CA VAL A 415 -5.73 -14.02 32.49
C VAL A 415 -6.11 -14.38 31.05
N LEU A 416 -5.79 -15.59 30.58
CA LEU A 416 -6.20 -16.06 29.25
C LEU A 416 -7.73 -16.27 29.18
N LYS A 417 -8.35 -16.82 30.22
CA LYS A 417 -9.82 -16.97 30.30
C LYS A 417 -10.53 -15.62 30.32
N GLU A 418 -9.95 -14.62 30.94
CA GLU A 418 -10.46 -13.25 30.88
C GLU A 418 -10.40 -12.68 29.45
N GLY A 419 -9.26 -12.87 28.76
CA GLY A 419 -9.06 -12.43 27.36
C GLY A 419 -10.01 -13.13 26.39
N MET A 420 -10.19 -14.44 26.55
CA MET A 420 -11.08 -15.26 25.73
C MET A 420 -12.50 -14.68 25.60
N GLY A 421 -13.00 -14.02 26.66
CA GLY A 421 -14.33 -13.41 26.65
C GLY A 421 -14.37 -11.98 26.05
N LYS A 422 -13.23 -11.41 25.66
CA LYS A 422 -13.11 -10.01 25.24
C LYS A 422 -12.57 -9.82 23.83
N VAL A 423 -11.82 -10.80 23.32
CA VAL A 423 -11.27 -10.76 21.97
C VAL A 423 -12.23 -11.35 20.95
N GLU A 424 -12.17 -10.90 19.72
CA GLU A 424 -13.03 -11.37 18.63
C GLU A 424 -12.58 -12.75 18.14
N ASN A 425 -11.27 -12.96 18.03
CA ASN A 425 -10.66 -14.20 17.52
C ASN A 425 -9.78 -14.80 18.63
N PRO A 426 -10.31 -15.74 19.43
CA PRO A 426 -9.60 -16.29 20.59
C PRO A 426 -8.75 -17.54 20.28
N GLU A 427 -8.48 -17.87 19.02
CA GLU A 427 -7.84 -19.12 18.59
C GLU A 427 -6.46 -19.29 19.25
N GLU A 428 -5.65 -18.25 19.25
CA GLU A 428 -4.31 -18.28 19.86
C GLU A 428 -4.38 -18.40 21.39
N ILE A 429 -5.39 -17.78 22.00
CA ILE A 429 -5.67 -17.95 23.45
C ILE A 429 -6.06 -19.39 23.76
N TYR A 430 -6.93 -20.02 22.96
CA TYR A 430 -7.27 -21.44 23.13
C TYR A 430 -6.06 -22.34 22.99
N PHE A 431 -5.23 -22.06 21.97
CA PHE A 431 -4.00 -22.81 21.77
C PHE A 431 -3.07 -22.68 22.99
N ARG A 432 -2.88 -21.48 23.50
CA ARG A 432 -2.04 -21.23 24.68
C ARG A 432 -2.59 -21.91 25.93
N LEU A 433 -3.90 -21.88 26.14
CA LEU A 433 -4.56 -22.61 27.24
C LEU A 433 -4.31 -24.13 27.13
N ALA A 434 -4.43 -24.71 25.92
CA ALA A 434 -4.13 -26.12 25.70
C ALA A 434 -2.71 -26.49 26.10
N VAL A 435 -1.71 -25.63 25.71
CA VAL A 435 -0.30 -25.82 26.06
C VAL A 435 -0.08 -25.74 27.59
N ILE A 436 -0.72 -24.78 28.27
CA ILE A 436 -0.58 -24.63 29.72
C ILE A 436 -1.20 -25.81 30.47
N TYR A 437 -2.37 -26.26 30.05
CA TYR A 437 -3.02 -27.44 30.66
C TYR A 437 -2.22 -28.73 30.42
N GLU A 438 -1.56 -28.89 29.27
CA GLU A 438 -0.63 -29.99 29.02
C GLU A 438 0.57 -29.95 30.01
N LYS A 439 1.16 -28.78 30.22
CA LYS A 439 2.25 -28.59 31.22
C LYS A 439 1.78 -28.88 32.64
N LYS A 440 0.52 -28.60 32.96
CA LYS A 440 -0.11 -28.98 34.25
C LYS A 440 -0.49 -30.46 34.35
N GLN A 441 -0.32 -31.22 33.27
CA GLN A 441 -0.76 -32.62 33.15
C GLN A 441 -2.30 -32.78 33.21
N ASP A 442 -3.05 -31.70 32.99
CA ASP A 442 -4.51 -31.71 32.85
C ASP A 442 -4.87 -31.92 31.38
N ARG A 443 -4.79 -33.18 30.98
CA ARG A 443 -4.90 -33.57 29.57
C ARG A 443 -6.31 -33.43 29.03
N ASP A 444 -7.35 -33.55 29.85
CA ASP A 444 -8.74 -33.42 29.43
C ASP A 444 -9.03 -31.96 29.01
N GLU A 445 -8.61 -30.99 29.81
CA GLU A 445 -8.74 -29.56 29.48
C GLU A 445 -7.86 -29.20 28.30
N SER A 446 -6.63 -29.74 28.21
CA SER A 446 -5.74 -29.52 27.05
C SER A 446 -6.41 -29.96 25.75
N ILE A 447 -6.96 -31.16 25.70
CA ILE A 447 -7.72 -31.69 24.55
C ILE A 447 -8.96 -30.84 24.25
N ALA A 448 -9.68 -30.39 25.27
CA ALA A 448 -10.88 -29.60 25.12
C ALA A 448 -10.56 -28.25 24.43
N TYR A 449 -9.49 -27.57 24.85
CA TYR A 449 -9.12 -26.30 24.27
C TYR A 449 -8.52 -26.42 22.86
N ILE A 450 -7.68 -27.44 22.59
CA ILE A 450 -7.14 -27.60 21.23
C ILE A 450 -8.22 -27.99 20.21
N LYS A 451 -9.27 -28.70 20.64
CA LYS A 451 -10.43 -28.96 19.79
C LYS A 451 -11.17 -27.68 19.43
N LYS A 452 -11.29 -26.72 20.35
CA LYS A 452 -11.87 -25.40 20.04
C LYS A 452 -11.07 -24.66 18.98
N VAL A 453 -9.73 -24.75 18.98
CA VAL A 453 -8.92 -24.22 17.89
C VAL A 453 -9.30 -24.87 16.56
N LEU A 454 -9.41 -26.19 16.52
CA LEU A 454 -9.76 -26.93 15.30
C LEU A 454 -11.22 -26.77 14.86
N GLU A 455 -12.14 -26.36 15.75
CA GLU A 455 -13.49 -25.96 15.39
C GLU A 455 -13.50 -24.64 14.60
N LEU A 456 -12.61 -23.71 14.96
CA LEU A 456 -12.47 -22.40 14.30
C LEU A 456 -11.55 -22.49 13.07
N GLU A 457 -10.44 -23.20 13.20
CA GLU A 457 -9.41 -23.38 12.17
C GLU A 457 -9.16 -24.88 11.92
N PRO A 458 -10.01 -25.58 11.18
CA PRO A 458 -9.89 -27.03 10.96
C PRO A 458 -8.58 -27.48 10.33
N ASP A 459 -7.97 -26.62 9.53
CA ASP A 459 -6.73 -26.86 8.79
C ASP A 459 -5.47 -26.33 9.50
N ASN A 460 -5.58 -25.87 10.76
CA ASN A 460 -4.41 -25.39 11.51
C ASN A 460 -3.43 -26.54 11.79
N PRO A 461 -2.23 -26.55 11.17
CA PRO A 461 -1.32 -27.68 11.25
C PRO A 461 -0.70 -27.86 12.64
N ASP A 462 -0.52 -26.79 13.40
CA ASP A 462 0.06 -26.85 14.73
C ASP A 462 -0.95 -27.44 15.73
N ALA A 463 -2.22 -27.06 15.61
CA ALA A 463 -3.30 -27.61 16.42
C ALA A 463 -3.57 -29.09 16.08
N GLN A 464 -3.55 -29.46 14.78
CA GLN A 464 -3.67 -30.86 14.34
C GLN A 464 -2.52 -31.71 14.88
N ASN A 465 -1.28 -31.20 14.80
CA ASN A 465 -0.12 -31.90 15.34
C ASN A 465 -0.18 -32.03 16.86
N PHE A 466 -0.54 -30.96 17.55
CA PHE A 466 -0.66 -30.95 19.01
C PHE A 466 -1.68 -31.99 19.49
N LEU A 467 -2.89 -32.01 18.94
CA LEU A 467 -3.93 -32.97 19.32
C LEU A 467 -3.51 -34.40 18.98
N GLY A 468 -2.92 -34.61 17.79
CA GLY A 468 -2.45 -35.91 17.37
C GLY A 468 -1.33 -36.44 18.26
N TYR A 469 -0.37 -35.62 18.63
CA TYR A 469 0.70 -35.99 19.57
C TYR A 469 0.16 -36.30 20.97
N THR A 470 -0.74 -35.44 21.49
CA THR A 470 -1.38 -35.67 22.80
C THR A 470 -2.14 -37.00 22.83
N TYR A 471 -2.85 -37.36 21.78
CA TYR A 471 -3.49 -38.68 21.66
C TYR A 471 -2.47 -39.84 21.64
N ALA A 472 -1.37 -39.65 20.92
CA ALA A 472 -0.30 -40.65 20.86
C ALA A 472 0.33 -40.87 22.24
N GLU A 473 0.66 -39.79 22.94
CA GLU A 473 1.23 -39.86 24.29
C GLU A 473 0.33 -40.67 25.24
N GLN A 474 -0.98 -40.45 25.18
CA GLN A 474 -1.95 -41.15 25.99
C GLN A 474 -2.26 -42.60 25.49
N GLY A 475 -1.84 -42.94 24.27
CA GLY A 475 -2.14 -44.21 23.65
C GLY A 475 -3.63 -44.38 23.27
N ILE A 476 -4.36 -43.28 23.09
CA ILE A 476 -5.79 -43.26 22.71
C ILE A 476 -5.98 -42.74 21.30
N ASN A 477 -7.06 -43.08 20.63
CA ASN A 477 -7.44 -42.54 19.31
C ASN A 477 -6.30 -42.52 18.27
N LEU A 478 -5.45 -43.56 18.29
CA LEU A 478 -4.22 -43.58 17.49
C LEU A 478 -4.44 -43.45 15.97
N ASP A 479 -5.61 -43.91 15.47
CA ASP A 479 -5.95 -43.74 14.04
C ASP A 479 -6.31 -42.31 13.71
N GLU A 480 -7.00 -41.62 14.62
CA GLU A 480 -7.28 -40.18 14.49
C GLU A 480 -5.99 -39.36 14.63
N ALA A 481 -5.12 -39.72 15.56
CA ALA A 481 -3.81 -39.11 15.73
C ALA A 481 -2.99 -39.17 14.44
N GLU A 482 -2.93 -40.36 13.81
CA GLU A 482 -2.25 -40.52 12.52
C GLU A 482 -2.86 -39.60 11.44
N ARG A 483 -4.19 -39.56 11.34
CA ARG A 483 -4.90 -38.73 10.38
C ARG A 483 -4.58 -37.23 10.55
N LEU A 484 -4.67 -36.74 11.79
CA LEU A 484 -4.38 -35.32 12.11
C LEU A 484 -2.93 -34.94 11.80
N ILE A 485 -1.97 -35.78 12.24
CA ILE A 485 -0.54 -35.48 12.00
C ILE A 485 -0.20 -35.56 10.52
N ARG A 486 -0.80 -36.49 9.75
CA ARG A 486 -0.63 -36.53 8.29
C ARG A 486 -1.21 -35.29 7.61
N ALA A 487 -2.34 -34.75 8.09
CA ALA A 487 -2.89 -33.50 7.57
C ALA A 487 -1.95 -32.33 7.87
N ALA A 488 -1.43 -32.23 9.09
CA ALA A 488 -0.44 -31.23 9.48
C ALA A 488 0.85 -31.35 8.63
N LEU A 489 1.31 -32.58 8.38
CA LEU A 489 2.52 -32.82 7.57
C LEU A 489 2.33 -32.44 6.10
N LYS A 490 1.12 -32.57 5.55
CA LYS A 490 0.79 -32.09 4.21
C LYS A 490 0.96 -30.57 4.08
N ALA A 491 0.59 -29.82 5.11
CA ALA A 491 0.74 -28.36 5.16
C ALA A 491 2.21 -27.94 5.43
N LYS A 492 2.91 -28.70 6.30
CA LYS A 492 4.31 -28.42 6.69
C LYS A 492 5.22 -29.64 6.46
N PRO A 493 5.55 -30.01 5.19
CA PRO A 493 6.17 -31.31 4.87
C PRO A 493 7.61 -31.51 5.37
N ASN A 494 8.29 -30.45 5.76
CA ASN A 494 9.67 -30.48 6.27
C ASN A 494 9.77 -30.11 7.76
N SER A 495 8.66 -30.13 8.50
CA SER A 495 8.66 -29.89 9.95
C SER A 495 9.16 -31.13 10.70
N GLY A 496 10.36 -31.06 11.29
CA GLY A 496 10.93 -32.16 12.07
C GLY A 496 10.04 -32.58 13.23
N PHE A 497 9.38 -31.64 13.92
CA PHE A 497 8.44 -31.90 15.01
C PHE A 497 7.22 -32.69 14.58
N ILE A 498 6.63 -32.37 13.41
CA ILE A 498 5.45 -33.08 12.91
C ILE A 498 5.85 -34.49 12.44
N ILE A 499 7.04 -34.64 11.85
CA ILE A 499 7.58 -35.93 11.42
C ILE A 499 7.88 -36.81 12.64
N ASP A 500 8.45 -36.25 13.71
CA ASP A 500 8.65 -36.94 14.99
C ASP A 500 7.31 -37.45 15.57
N SER A 501 6.31 -36.57 15.61
CA SER A 501 4.97 -36.95 16.08
C SER A 501 4.38 -38.08 15.25
N LEU A 502 4.57 -38.12 13.93
CA LEU A 502 4.12 -39.22 13.08
C LEU A 502 4.85 -40.54 13.45
N GLY A 503 6.17 -40.45 13.59
CA GLY A 503 6.98 -41.59 14.02
C GLY A 503 6.55 -42.11 15.38
N TRP A 504 6.24 -41.21 16.30
CA TRP A 504 5.77 -41.55 17.64
C TRP A 504 4.39 -42.24 17.63
N VAL A 505 3.45 -41.77 16.79
CA VAL A 505 2.17 -42.45 16.57
C VAL A 505 2.39 -43.89 16.07
N TYR A 506 3.29 -44.10 15.10
CA TYR A 506 3.61 -45.47 14.65
C TYR A 506 4.23 -46.32 15.76
N PHE A 507 5.11 -45.73 16.57
CA PHE A 507 5.66 -46.41 17.74
C PHE A 507 4.54 -46.88 18.69
N LYS A 508 3.62 -46.00 19.05
CA LYS A 508 2.49 -46.31 19.94
C LYS A 508 1.51 -47.34 19.33
N LYS A 509 1.39 -47.39 18.00
CA LYS A 509 0.64 -48.42 17.25
C LYS A 509 1.39 -49.75 17.15
N GLY A 510 2.62 -49.86 17.64
CA GLY A 510 3.47 -51.04 17.51
C GLY A 510 4.05 -51.26 16.11
N GLN A 511 3.96 -50.28 15.23
CA GLN A 511 4.47 -50.33 13.84
C GLN A 511 5.93 -49.82 13.80
N TYR A 512 6.82 -50.49 14.49
CA TYR A 512 8.18 -50.02 14.77
C TYR A 512 9.02 -49.79 13.50
N GLU A 513 8.81 -50.59 12.44
CA GLU A 513 9.49 -50.45 11.15
C GLU A 513 9.09 -49.16 10.40
N LYS A 514 7.84 -48.69 10.57
CA LYS A 514 7.41 -47.40 10.06
C LYS A 514 7.88 -46.27 10.96
N ALA A 515 7.84 -46.48 12.27
CA ALA A 515 8.29 -45.51 13.24
C ALA A 515 9.75 -45.11 13.03
N VAL A 516 10.64 -46.12 12.83
CA VAL A 516 12.07 -45.83 12.67
C VAL A 516 12.35 -44.98 11.43
N VAL A 517 11.61 -45.18 10.33
CA VAL A 517 11.80 -44.40 9.09
C VAL A 517 11.51 -42.93 9.32
N GLU A 518 10.38 -42.62 9.95
CA GLU A 518 10.00 -41.21 10.21
C GLU A 518 10.88 -40.61 11.32
N LEU A 519 11.23 -41.34 12.36
CA LEU A 519 12.07 -40.83 13.44
C LEU A 519 13.53 -40.63 13.00
N GLU A 520 14.10 -41.47 12.12
CA GLU A 520 15.41 -41.21 11.50
C GLU A 520 15.38 -39.92 10.66
N ARG A 521 14.28 -39.70 9.92
CA ARG A 521 14.05 -38.46 9.15
C ARG A 521 13.92 -37.23 10.07
N ALA A 522 13.16 -37.35 11.17
CA ALA A 522 13.00 -36.29 12.16
C ALA A 522 14.34 -35.95 12.81
N TYR A 523 15.10 -36.96 13.24
CA TYR A 523 16.42 -36.78 13.85
C TYR A 523 17.44 -36.15 12.89
N HIS A 524 17.36 -36.46 11.60
CA HIS A 524 18.21 -35.79 10.61
C HIS A 524 17.90 -34.27 10.52
N LEU A 525 16.63 -33.88 10.63
CA LEU A 525 16.21 -32.48 10.60
C LEU A 525 16.49 -31.77 11.93
N MET A 526 16.45 -32.51 13.05
CA MET A 526 16.56 -31.96 14.40
C MET A 526 17.60 -32.74 15.26
N PRO A 527 18.88 -32.75 14.87
CA PRO A 527 19.89 -33.60 15.52
C PRO A 527 20.29 -33.13 16.93
N GLN A 528 19.83 -31.95 17.35
CA GLN A 528 20.08 -31.38 18.68
C GLN A 528 18.86 -31.47 19.63
N ASP A 529 17.75 -32.08 19.19
CA ASP A 529 16.58 -32.28 20.05
C ASP A 529 16.65 -33.62 20.78
N GLY A 530 16.66 -33.55 22.12
CA GLY A 530 16.77 -34.72 22.99
C GLY A 530 15.54 -35.62 22.96
N THR A 531 14.33 -35.05 22.78
CA THR A 531 13.08 -35.84 22.71
C THR A 531 13.05 -36.68 21.44
N VAL A 532 13.43 -36.09 20.29
CA VAL A 532 13.51 -36.82 19.01
C VAL A 532 14.56 -37.94 19.10
N ALA A 533 15.71 -37.68 19.71
CA ALA A 533 16.74 -38.69 19.93
C ALA A 533 16.23 -39.83 20.86
N GLU A 534 15.46 -39.52 21.90
CA GLU A 534 14.87 -40.48 22.80
C GLU A 534 13.81 -41.36 22.11
N HIS A 535 12.89 -40.74 21.32
CA HIS A 535 11.88 -41.48 20.56
C HIS A 535 12.52 -42.45 19.56
N LEU A 536 13.58 -42.05 18.89
CA LEU A 536 14.31 -42.93 17.97
C LEU A 536 15.04 -44.05 18.73
N ALA A 537 15.65 -43.73 19.89
CA ALA A 537 16.31 -44.74 20.73
C ALA A 537 15.30 -45.78 21.28
N ASP A 538 14.13 -45.35 21.76
CA ASP A 538 13.05 -46.21 22.19
C ASP A 538 12.60 -47.15 21.04
N THR A 539 12.54 -46.61 19.81
CA THR A 539 12.18 -47.39 18.60
C THR A 539 13.25 -48.43 18.26
N TYR A 540 14.54 -48.07 18.29
CA TYR A 540 15.63 -49.02 18.09
C TYR A 540 15.61 -50.11 19.18
N LEU A 541 15.31 -49.78 20.43
CA LEU A 541 15.19 -50.75 21.51
C LEU A 541 14.10 -51.78 21.18
N ARG A 542 12.92 -51.35 20.68
CA ARG A 542 11.83 -52.26 20.28
C ARG A 542 12.20 -53.14 19.10
N LEU A 543 13.01 -52.60 18.18
CA LEU A 543 13.55 -53.34 17.02
C LEU A 543 14.76 -54.23 17.39
N LYS A 544 15.14 -54.31 18.68
CA LYS A 544 16.31 -55.07 19.18
C LYS A 544 17.66 -54.55 18.65
N ARG A 545 17.70 -53.32 18.16
CA ARG A 545 18.92 -52.63 17.72
C ARG A 545 19.60 -51.98 18.92
N LEU A 546 20.07 -52.81 19.87
CA LEU A 546 20.51 -52.40 21.20
C LEU A 546 21.73 -51.44 21.20
N PRO A 547 22.77 -51.66 20.33
CA PRO A 547 23.91 -50.73 20.28
C PRO A 547 23.51 -49.32 19.81
N GLU A 548 22.63 -49.22 18.81
CA GLU A 548 22.13 -47.96 18.31
C GLU A 548 21.24 -47.24 19.35
N ALA A 549 20.36 -47.96 20.03
CA ALA A 549 19.55 -47.44 21.10
C ALA A 549 20.43 -46.83 22.21
N LEU A 550 21.44 -47.60 22.68
CA LEU A 550 22.34 -47.12 23.75
C LEU A 550 23.11 -45.86 23.34
N ARG A 551 23.61 -45.79 22.10
CA ARG A 551 24.32 -44.62 21.59
C ARG A 551 23.44 -43.38 21.58
N LEU A 552 22.17 -43.52 21.13
CA LEU A 552 21.25 -42.39 21.07
C LEU A 552 20.76 -41.97 22.46
N TYR A 553 20.46 -42.87 23.37
CA TYR A 553 20.14 -42.50 24.74
C TYR A 553 21.26 -41.70 25.42
N ARG A 554 22.54 -42.12 25.22
CA ARG A 554 23.68 -41.37 25.74
C ARG A 554 23.75 -39.98 25.09
N ARG A 555 23.57 -39.89 23.77
CA ARG A 555 23.54 -38.61 23.07
C ARG A 555 22.39 -37.71 23.56
N ALA A 556 21.19 -38.26 23.74
CA ALA A 556 20.03 -37.53 24.23
C ALA A 556 20.27 -36.86 25.60
N THR A 557 21.09 -37.48 26.51
CA THR A 557 21.39 -36.84 27.81
C THR A 557 22.18 -35.53 27.73
N GLU A 558 22.80 -35.25 26.59
CA GLU A 558 23.61 -34.06 26.34
C GLU A 558 22.82 -33.00 25.54
N LEU A 559 21.62 -33.31 25.10
CA LEU A 559 20.83 -32.48 24.20
C LEU A 559 19.75 -31.68 24.93
N GLU A 560 19.26 -30.63 24.26
CA GLU A 560 18.11 -29.84 24.73
C GLU A 560 16.84 -30.71 24.77
N ASN A 561 15.83 -30.25 25.49
CA ASN A 561 14.53 -30.91 25.66
C ASN A 561 14.60 -32.36 26.20
N SER A 562 15.70 -32.77 26.80
CA SER A 562 15.88 -34.11 27.36
C SER A 562 15.50 -34.19 28.85
N ASN A 563 15.17 -35.41 29.30
CA ASN A 563 15.08 -35.75 30.73
C ASN A 563 16.29 -36.61 31.14
N PRO A 564 17.43 -36.04 31.57
CA PRO A 564 18.67 -36.78 31.84
C PRO A 564 18.50 -37.85 32.93
N THR A 565 17.59 -37.64 33.89
CA THR A 565 17.36 -38.57 34.99
C THR A 565 16.71 -39.86 34.51
N GLU A 566 15.70 -39.75 33.66
CA GLU A 566 14.98 -40.88 33.10
C GLU A 566 15.85 -41.63 32.07
N LEU A 567 16.55 -40.89 31.23
CA LEU A 567 17.48 -41.46 30.25
C LEU A 567 18.59 -42.26 30.92
N ARG A 568 19.19 -41.80 32.03
CA ARG A 568 20.17 -42.58 32.80
C ARG A 568 19.61 -43.90 33.29
N LYS A 569 18.35 -43.98 33.69
CA LYS A 569 17.72 -45.26 34.07
C LYS A 569 17.64 -46.19 32.86
N LYS A 570 17.13 -45.71 31.72
CA LYS A 570 17.07 -46.49 30.46
C LYS A 570 18.46 -46.98 30.02
N ILE A 571 19.48 -46.15 30.13
CA ILE A 571 20.89 -46.51 29.82
C ILE A 571 21.35 -47.66 30.70
N ASN A 572 21.22 -47.51 32.04
CA ASN A 572 21.69 -48.53 32.98
C ASN A 572 20.99 -49.88 32.78
N GLU A 573 19.68 -49.88 32.54
CA GLU A 573 18.94 -51.08 32.22
C GLU A 573 19.42 -51.75 30.94
N LEU A 574 19.69 -50.96 29.90
CA LEU A 574 20.14 -51.49 28.61
C LEU A 574 21.58 -52.01 28.68
N GLU A 575 22.45 -51.34 29.41
CA GLU A 575 23.82 -51.83 29.66
C GLU A 575 23.85 -53.11 30.47
N PHE A 576 22.97 -53.25 31.49
CA PHE A 576 22.82 -54.49 32.25
C PHE A 576 22.38 -55.64 31.33
N ARG A 577 21.40 -55.43 30.45
CA ARG A 577 20.94 -56.44 29.46
C ARG A 577 22.08 -56.83 28.48
N LEU A 578 22.89 -55.89 28.01
CA LEU A 578 23.98 -56.16 27.10
C LEU A 578 25.12 -56.98 27.76
N ARG A 579 25.39 -56.73 29.05
CA ARG A 579 26.41 -57.51 29.80
C ARG A 579 25.91 -58.93 30.13
N GLY A 580 24.62 -59.12 30.40
CA GLY A 580 24.04 -60.41 30.67
C GLY A 580 23.91 -61.35 29.43
N HIS A 581 24.03 -60.81 28.20
CA HIS A 581 24.06 -61.62 26.97
C HIS A 581 25.48 -61.89 26.45
N SER A 582 26.50 -61.43 27.18
CA SER A 582 27.92 -61.68 26.86
C SER A 582 28.54 -62.83 27.66
N LEU A 583 27.75 -63.54 28.41
CA LEU A 583 28.10 -64.79 29.11
C LEU A 583 27.30 -65.96 28.49
#